data_7fd9cd1061988a1dfd6fa15b78b6132e
#
_entry.id   7fd9cd1061988a1dfd6fa15b78b6132e
#
_cell.length_a   1.000
_cell.length_b   1.000
_cell.length_c   1.000
_cell.angle_alpha   90.00
_cell.angle_beta   90.00
_cell.angle_gamma   90.00
#
_symmetry.space_group_name_H-M   'P 1'
#
loop_
_entity.id
_entity.type
_entity.pdbx_description
1 polymer ?
#
loop_
_entity_poly.entity_id
_entity_poly.type
_entity_poly.pdbx_seq_one_letter_code
_entity_poly.pdbx_strand_id
1 'polypeptide(L)'
;MLAATACILGSQMSVNNTAWAASPLPPTPLISRDVPAYASDGQPQAANDANYRTCWRGAAPGWLAYDLSQVPASQKGKAILAWYSDSYDYDPTIKHRLSYGNLTNYTVEINKAPGGMMPQNGWVTVVEVQDNVYHSRQHEIDLTGVNWVRLNVASVDNAGGNNASINVDIHNVKHGLQDDWIVYGDSITAGSGNFSGSPYGPAGQIVNAANPGYYPIFECGGTGSIKSKDGVKKIEDWLSVFPGHYVGIALGTNDSWGHANDMDKYYNNMETIVQKVLAAGKIPVVATIPWSTEPGVADNAPNYNAKLSELYKAHPEIIKGPDFWNIFMNHKEWLGPDGVHPSPAGYGIMRAEWAKTMLNVKRSGKSAKITPELAKAAWLKKSQESVADKGQLSKGEQAEISIQKKNHARDGK
;
A
#
# COMPACT_ATOMS: atom_id res chain seq x y z
N MET A 1 31.30 50.14 21.70
CA MET A 1 30.89 48.73 21.77
C MET A 1 29.38 48.69 21.74
N LEU A 2 28.79 48.47 20.59
CA LEU A 2 27.36 48.28 20.41
C LEU A 2 27.09 46.78 20.25
N ALA A 3 26.31 46.22 21.16
CA ALA A 3 25.83 44.85 21.06
C ALA A 3 24.56 44.85 20.21
N ALA A 4 24.59 44.13 19.09
CA ALA A 4 23.41 43.90 18.26
C ALA A 4 22.68 42.66 18.77
N THR A 5 21.49 42.86 19.32
CA THR A 5 20.58 41.78 19.72
C THR A 5 19.80 41.32 18.47
N ALA A 6 20.07 40.14 18.01
CA ALA A 6 19.27 39.51 16.92
C ALA A 6 17.96 38.97 17.49
N CYS A 7 16.85 39.62 17.15
CA CYS A 7 15.51 39.06 17.35
C CYS A 7 15.24 37.97 16.34
N ILE A 8 15.19 36.73 16.80
CA ILE A 8 14.66 35.59 16.01
C ILE A 8 13.13 35.66 16.10
N LEU A 9 12.51 36.18 15.06
CA LEU A 9 11.06 36.05 14.87
C LEU A 9 10.74 34.62 14.48
N GLY A 10 10.35 33.83 15.49
CA GLY A 10 9.71 32.55 15.26
C GLY A 10 8.31 32.75 14.68
N SER A 11 8.17 32.60 13.38
CA SER A 11 6.86 32.50 12.75
C SER A 11 6.20 31.20 13.18
N GLN A 12 5.31 31.26 14.17
CA GLN A 12 4.36 30.19 14.43
C GLN A 12 3.42 30.10 13.23
N MET A 13 3.62 29.11 12.37
CA MET A 13 2.59 28.72 11.40
C MET A 13 1.42 28.17 12.19
N SER A 14 0.38 28.97 12.37
CA SER A 14 -0.92 28.51 12.80
C SER A 14 -1.44 27.53 11.74
N VAL A 15 -1.44 26.24 12.04
CA VAL A 15 -2.16 25.24 11.26
C VAL A 15 -3.64 25.58 11.44
N ASN A 16 -4.19 26.31 10.48
CA ASN A 16 -5.64 26.49 10.39
C ASN A 16 -6.26 25.10 10.23
N ASN A 17 -6.75 24.55 11.34
CA ASN A 17 -7.68 23.43 11.36
C ASN A 17 -9.01 23.91 10.75
N THR A 18 -9.05 24.07 9.42
CA THR A 18 -10.32 24.12 8.72
C THR A 18 -10.95 22.73 8.86
N ALA A 19 -11.94 22.65 9.74
CA ALA A 19 -12.76 21.46 9.88
C ALA A 19 -13.25 21.07 8.47
N TRP A 20 -12.74 19.98 7.96
CA TRP A 20 -13.20 19.41 6.69
C TRP A 20 -14.67 19.06 6.87
N ALA A 21 -15.53 19.56 5.99
CA ALA A 21 -16.91 19.10 5.96
C ALA A 21 -16.87 17.57 5.82
N ALA A 22 -17.58 16.89 6.71
CA ALA A 22 -17.61 15.43 6.73
C ALA A 22 -17.79 14.91 5.30
N SER A 23 -16.88 14.04 4.87
CA SER A 23 -17.06 13.31 3.62
C SER A 23 -18.41 12.61 3.68
N PRO A 24 -19.22 12.61 2.61
CA PRO A 24 -20.45 11.82 2.57
C PRO A 24 -20.18 10.31 2.63
N LEU A 25 -18.90 9.90 2.55
CA LEU A 25 -18.52 8.54 2.83
C LEU A 25 -18.46 8.29 4.32
N PRO A 26 -19.00 7.15 4.70
CA PRO A 26 -18.81 6.68 6.06
C PRO A 26 -17.32 6.48 6.32
N PRO A 27 -16.84 6.85 7.49
CA PRO A 27 -15.46 6.61 7.85
C PRO A 27 -15.16 5.11 7.87
N THR A 28 -13.98 4.73 7.37
CA THR A 28 -13.40 3.40 7.55
C THR A 28 -12.29 3.50 8.60
N PRO A 29 -12.63 3.61 9.90
CA PRO A 29 -11.63 3.81 10.92
C PRO A 29 -10.73 2.58 11.04
N LEU A 30 -9.44 2.83 11.15
CA LEU A 30 -8.46 1.83 11.53
C LEU A 30 -8.63 1.55 13.03
N ILE A 31 -9.04 0.33 13.39
CA ILE A 31 -9.38 -0.04 14.76
C ILE A 31 -8.30 -0.87 15.46
N SER A 32 -7.28 -1.32 14.73
CA SER A 32 -6.15 -2.11 15.27
C SER A 32 -4.95 -1.26 15.69
N ARG A 33 -4.93 0.05 15.42
CA ARG A 33 -3.78 0.89 15.72
C ARG A 33 -3.50 0.95 17.20
N ASP A 34 -2.27 0.62 17.61
CA ASP A 34 -1.77 0.68 18.98
C ASP A 34 -2.58 -0.15 20.00
N VAL A 35 -3.47 -1.05 19.57
CA VAL A 35 -4.10 -1.99 20.49
C VAL A 35 -3.05 -3.00 21.02
N PRO A 36 -3.23 -3.58 22.22
CA PRO A 36 -2.32 -4.56 22.74
C PRO A 36 -2.16 -5.74 21.77
N ALA A 37 -0.92 -6.02 21.40
CA ALA A 37 -0.56 -7.09 20.47
C ALA A 37 0.27 -8.17 21.18
N TYR A 38 0.06 -9.40 20.80
CA TYR A 38 0.71 -10.60 21.34
C TYR A 38 1.17 -11.48 20.17
N ALA A 39 2.24 -12.21 20.37
CA ALA A 39 2.71 -13.16 19.34
C ALA A 39 3.38 -14.37 19.98
N SER A 40 3.56 -15.42 19.20
CA SER A 40 4.35 -16.59 19.59
C SER A 40 5.81 -16.23 19.83
N ASP A 41 6.34 -15.25 19.07
CA ASP A 41 7.68 -14.70 19.20
C ASP A 41 7.78 -13.33 18.50
N GLY A 42 8.96 -12.72 18.49
CA GLY A 42 9.20 -11.43 17.85
C GLY A 42 8.61 -10.24 18.62
N GLN A 43 8.40 -9.14 17.91
CA GLN A 43 7.86 -7.90 18.46
C GLN A 43 6.45 -7.62 17.88
N PRO A 44 5.38 -8.05 18.54
CA PRO A 44 4.03 -7.98 17.98
C PRO A 44 3.54 -6.56 17.71
N GLN A 45 3.91 -5.57 18.53
CA GLN A 45 3.51 -4.17 18.35
C GLN A 45 4.04 -3.56 17.06
N ALA A 46 5.13 -4.08 16.51
CA ALA A 46 5.67 -3.61 15.24
C ALA A 46 4.73 -3.87 14.05
N ALA A 47 3.72 -4.72 14.22
CA ALA A 47 2.73 -4.99 13.17
C ALA A 47 1.57 -4.00 13.12
N ASN A 48 1.31 -3.24 14.21
CA ASN A 48 0.17 -2.34 14.31
C ASN A 48 0.53 -0.95 14.84
N ASP A 49 1.81 -0.61 14.93
CA ASP A 49 2.27 0.75 15.19
C ASP A 49 2.04 1.65 13.96
N ALA A 50 2.31 2.94 14.08
CA ALA A 50 2.13 3.86 12.97
C ALA A 50 3.29 3.85 11.96
N ASN A 51 4.32 3.02 12.19
CA ASN A 51 5.53 2.97 11.41
C ASN A 51 5.56 1.73 10.50
N TYR A 52 5.04 1.83 9.29
CA TYR A 52 5.02 0.72 8.33
C TYR A 52 6.42 0.27 7.84
N ARG A 53 7.51 0.87 8.31
CA ARG A 53 8.87 0.37 8.10
C ARG A 53 9.27 -0.68 9.13
N THR A 54 8.57 -0.76 10.25
CA THR A 54 8.63 -1.85 11.21
C THR A 54 7.54 -2.85 10.90
N CYS A 55 7.76 -4.11 11.26
CA CYS A 55 6.79 -5.18 11.07
C CYS A 55 6.99 -6.26 12.13
N TRP A 56 5.97 -7.06 12.36
CA TRP A 56 6.15 -8.29 13.11
C TRP A 56 6.97 -9.27 12.29
N ARG A 57 8.08 -9.75 12.88
CA ARG A 57 8.90 -10.84 12.36
C ARG A 57 8.85 -11.99 13.34
N GLY A 58 8.08 -13.01 13.00
CA GLY A 58 7.88 -14.18 13.83
C GLY A 58 8.06 -15.47 13.07
N ALA A 59 8.60 -16.50 13.73
CA ALA A 59 8.80 -17.81 13.13
C ALA A 59 7.48 -18.48 12.73
N ALA A 60 7.50 -19.19 11.60
CA ALA A 60 6.40 -20.07 11.21
C ALA A 60 6.80 -21.54 11.48
N PRO A 61 5.91 -22.37 12.09
CA PRO A 61 4.56 -22.00 12.53
C PRO A 61 4.57 -21.06 13.74
N GLY A 62 3.64 -20.10 13.74
CA GLY A 62 3.53 -19.10 14.79
C GLY A 62 2.25 -18.28 14.65
N TRP A 63 2.07 -17.27 15.49
CA TRP A 63 0.86 -16.46 15.46
C TRP A 63 1.11 -15.03 15.96
N LEU A 64 0.26 -14.12 15.47
CA LEU A 64 0.11 -12.74 15.92
C LEU A 64 -1.34 -12.51 16.32
N ALA A 65 -1.60 -11.88 17.47
CA ALA A 65 -2.95 -11.62 17.95
C ALA A 65 -3.10 -10.20 18.51
N TYR A 66 -4.30 -9.66 18.35
CA TYR A 66 -4.68 -8.33 18.86
C TYR A 66 -5.81 -8.44 19.89
N ASP A 67 -5.66 -7.70 20.98
CA ASP A 67 -6.73 -7.48 21.96
C ASP A 67 -7.56 -6.25 21.56
N LEU A 68 -8.75 -6.47 21.04
CA LEU A 68 -9.71 -5.44 20.65
C LEU A 68 -10.73 -5.15 21.74
N SER A 69 -10.53 -5.61 22.97
CA SER A 69 -11.53 -5.46 24.05
C SER A 69 -11.81 -4.01 24.39
N GLN A 70 -10.82 -3.12 24.21
CA GLN A 70 -10.96 -1.68 24.45
C GLN A 70 -11.52 -0.91 23.25
N VAL A 71 -11.65 -1.56 22.08
CA VAL A 71 -12.29 -0.96 20.90
C VAL A 71 -13.80 -0.88 21.18
N PRO A 72 -14.43 0.29 21.03
CA PRO A 72 -15.86 0.45 21.28
C PRO A 72 -16.71 -0.53 20.46
N ALA A 73 -17.73 -1.11 21.04
CA ALA A 73 -18.63 -2.06 20.37
C ALA A 73 -19.26 -1.47 19.08
N SER A 74 -19.51 -0.16 19.05
CA SER A 74 -20.00 0.55 17.86
C SER A 74 -19.02 0.57 16.70
N GLN A 75 -17.73 0.31 16.94
CA GLN A 75 -16.69 0.19 15.92
C GLN A 75 -16.38 -1.27 15.56
N LYS A 76 -16.95 -2.23 16.28
CA LYS A 76 -16.87 -3.66 15.95
C LYS A 76 -18.09 -4.06 15.12
N GLY A 77 -17.89 -4.96 14.15
CA GLY A 77 -18.91 -5.41 13.18
C GLY A 77 -18.18 -5.86 11.95
N LYS A 78 -18.73 -5.59 10.76
CA LYS A 78 -18.00 -5.85 9.51
C LYS A 78 -16.66 -5.12 9.49
N ALA A 79 -15.61 -5.86 9.25
CA ALA A 79 -14.24 -5.34 9.21
C ALA A 79 -13.45 -6.00 8.08
N ILE A 80 -12.41 -5.31 7.62
CA ILE A 80 -11.35 -5.91 6.81
C ILE A 80 -10.11 -6.05 7.67
N LEU A 81 -9.58 -7.27 7.73
CA LEU A 81 -8.22 -7.53 8.16
C LEU A 81 -7.35 -7.51 6.90
N ALA A 82 -6.43 -6.56 6.84
CA ALA A 82 -5.43 -6.44 5.78
C ALA A 82 -4.05 -6.74 6.36
N TRP A 83 -3.27 -7.61 5.73
CA TRP A 83 -1.87 -7.80 6.08
C TRP A 83 -0.98 -7.48 4.88
N TYR A 84 0.17 -6.91 5.16
CA TYR A 84 1.15 -6.44 4.18
C TYR A 84 2.51 -7.02 4.55
N SER A 85 3.13 -7.75 3.64
CA SER A 85 4.53 -8.16 3.78
C SER A 85 5.45 -6.96 3.50
N ASP A 86 6.66 -7.01 3.99
CA ASP A 86 7.73 -6.09 3.60
C ASP A 86 8.38 -6.45 2.25
N SER A 87 7.91 -7.52 1.60
CA SER A 87 8.20 -7.88 0.22
C SER A 87 7.55 -6.91 -0.76
N TYR A 88 8.04 -6.83 -1.99
CA TYR A 88 7.50 -5.96 -3.01
C TYR A 88 7.07 -6.66 -4.31
N ASP A 89 7.02 -7.99 -4.36
CA ASP A 89 6.43 -8.72 -5.47
C ASP A 89 5.09 -9.34 -5.06
N TYR A 90 4.01 -8.89 -5.69
CA TYR A 90 2.65 -9.30 -5.34
C TYR A 90 2.32 -10.73 -5.77
N ASP A 91 2.70 -11.10 -6.99
CA ASP A 91 2.46 -12.44 -7.54
C ASP A 91 3.75 -13.01 -8.15
N PRO A 92 4.58 -13.68 -7.36
CA PRO A 92 5.87 -14.20 -7.83
C PRO A 92 5.73 -15.31 -8.88
N THR A 93 4.54 -15.86 -9.09
CA THR A 93 4.32 -16.92 -10.09
C THR A 93 4.37 -16.38 -11.51
N ILE A 94 4.19 -15.07 -11.73
CA ILE A 94 4.19 -14.48 -13.07
C ILE A 94 5.59 -14.40 -13.62
N LYS A 95 6.54 -13.87 -12.89
CA LYS A 95 7.87 -13.60 -13.41
C LYS A 95 8.99 -13.49 -12.38
N HIS A 96 8.88 -12.58 -11.47
CA HIS A 96 9.91 -12.24 -10.50
C HIS A 96 9.53 -12.74 -9.12
N ARG A 97 10.53 -13.16 -8.36
CA ARG A 97 10.30 -13.56 -6.98
C ARG A 97 11.30 -12.85 -6.07
N LEU A 98 10.79 -11.89 -5.33
CA LEU A 98 11.52 -11.19 -4.27
C LEU A 98 10.68 -11.18 -2.98
N SER A 99 10.00 -12.30 -2.72
CA SER A 99 9.15 -12.46 -1.56
C SER A 99 9.96 -12.95 -0.37
N TYR A 100 9.82 -12.28 0.75
CA TYR A 100 10.49 -12.62 2.00
C TYR A 100 9.48 -12.58 3.14
N GLY A 101 9.11 -13.76 3.65
CA GLY A 101 8.20 -13.84 4.77
C GLY A 101 6.73 -13.61 4.45
N ASN A 102 6.32 -13.83 3.19
CA ASN A 102 4.91 -13.88 2.81
C ASN A 102 4.23 -15.06 3.46
N LEU A 103 3.01 -14.84 3.92
CA LEU A 103 2.18 -15.90 4.47
C LEU A 103 1.69 -16.80 3.34
N THR A 104 2.04 -18.08 3.38
CA THR A 104 1.57 -19.07 2.38
C THR A 104 0.37 -19.86 2.86
N ASN A 105 0.42 -20.39 4.10
CA ASN A 105 -0.70 -21.09 4.71
C ASN A 105 -0.99 -20.46 6.07
N TYR A 106 -2.21 -20.00 6.27
CA TYR A 106 -2.60 -19.33 7.51
C TYR A 106 -4.11 -19.34 7.72
N THR A 107 -4.51 -19.08 8.97
CA THR A 107 -5.91 -18.83 9.32
C THR A 107 -6.05 -17.47 10.00
N VAL A 108 -7.22 -16.84 9.82
CA VAL A 108 -7.68 -15.76 10.68
C VAL A 108 -8.68 -16.34 11.67
N GLU A 109 -8.45 -16.11 12.93
CA GLU A 109 -9.25 -16.66 14.02
C GLU A 109 -9.73 -15.55 14.94
N ILE A 110 -10.92 -15.74 15.51
CA ILE A 110 -11.54 -14.79 16.44
C ILE A 110 -11.83 -15.46 17.77
N ASN A 111 -11.92 -14.61 18.84
CA ASN A 111 -12.30 -15.09 20.17
C ASN A 111 -13.10 -14.03 20.91
N LYS A 112 -14.06 -14.45 21.73
CA LYS A 112 -14.94 -13.57 22.52
C LYS A 112 -14.55 -13.47 24.00
N ALA A 113 -13.48 -14.14 24.42
CA ALA A 113 -13.00 -14.07 25.81
C ALA A 113 -12.71 -12.62 26.21
N PRO A 114 -12.77 -12.29 27.50
CA PRO A 114 -12.38 -10.98 28.02
C PRO A 114 -10.97 -10.59 27.56
N GLY A 115 -10.73 -9.28 27.44
CA GLY A 115 -9.40 -8.76 27.10
C GLY A 115 -8.43 -8.82 28.28
N GLY A 116 -7.19 -8.41 28.01
CA GLY A 116 -6.09 -8.30 28.96
C GLY A 116 -5.18 -9.51 29.05
N MET A 117 -5.71 -10.71 28.87
CA MET A 117 -4.92 -11.93 28.87
C MET A 117 -5.25 -12.78 27.64
N MET A 118 -4.21 -13.15 26.90
CA MET A 118 -4.33 -13.96 25.69
C MET A 118 -5.08 -15.27 25.95
N PRO A 119 -6.22 -15.51 25.26
CA PRO A 119 -6.99 -16.75 25.42
C PRO A 119 -6.19 -17.98 25.01
N GLN A 120 -6.21 -19.02 25.83
CA GLN A 120 -5.55 -20.30 25.51
C GLN A 120 -6.41 -21.19 24.61
N ASN A 121 -7.73 -21.04 24.65
CA ASN A 121 -8.71 -21.85 23.92
C ASN A 121 -9.89 -20.98 23.44
N GLY A 122 -10.84 -21.62 22.71
CA GLY A 122 -12.06 -20.96 22.24
C GLY A 122 -11.86 -20.12 20.98
N TRP A 123 -10.79 -20.33 20.26
CA TRP A 123 -10.53 -19.73 18.95
C TRP A 123 -11.43 -20.35 17.89
N VAL A 124 -12.02 -19.50 17.05
CA VAL A 124 -12.86 -19.90 15.92
C VAL A 124 -12.23 -19.41 14.64
N THR A 125 -11.92 -20.31 13.73
CA THR A 125 -11.41 -19.96 12.38
C THR A 125 -12.53 -19.33 11.57
N VAL A 126 -12.28 -18.15 11.02
CA VAL A 126 -13.20 -17.41 10.15
C VAL A 126 -12.66 -17.24 8.73
N VAL A 127 -11.35 -17.38 8.55
CA VAL A 127 -10.69 -17.42 7.23
C VAL A 127 -9.65 -18.52 7.27
N GLU A 128 -9.56 -19.28 6.19
CA GLU A 128 -8.49 -20.23 5.92
C GLU A 128 -7.90 -19.97 4.54
N VAL A 129 -6.59 -19.90 4.44
CA VAL A 129 -5.85 -19.66 3.20
C VAL A 129 -4.76 -20.71 3.05
N GLN A 130 -4.72 -21.33 1.88
CA GLN A 130 -3.72 -22.30 1.48
C GLN A 130 -3.01 -21.81 0.21
N ASP A 131 -1.73 -22.11 0.09
CA ASP A 131 -0.90 -21.85 -1.10
C ASP A 131 -0.96 -20.40 -1.62
N ASN A 132 -1.03 -19.43 -0.69
CA ASN A 132 -1.04 -18.03 -1.05
C ASN A 132 0.27 -17.62 -1.74
N VAL A 133 0.14 -16.90 -2.83
CA VAL A 133 1.28 -16.38 -3.64
C VAL A 133 1.39 -14.85 -3.57
N TYR A 134 0.46 -14.18 -2.91
CA TYR A 134 0.41 -12.73 -2.84
C TYR A 134 1.14 -12.21 -1.60
N HIS A 135 1.81 -11.08 -1.70
CA HIS A 135 2.55 -10.49 -0.57
C HIS A 135 1.67 -9.58 0.32
N SER A 136 0.42 -9.41 -0.03
CA SER A 136 -0.59 -8.78 0.80
C SER A 136 -1.97 -9.38 0.50
N ARG A 137 -2.84 -9.39 1.48
CA ARG A 137 -4.21 -9.92 1.35
C ARG A 137 -5.16 -9.19 2.29
N GLN A 138 -6.41 -9.14 1.87
CA GLN A 138 -7.51 -8.58 2.63
C GLN A 138 -8.57 -9.64 2.88
N HIS A 139 -9.16 -9.63 4.08
CA HIS A 139 -10.19 -10.57 4.49
C HIS A 139 -11.34 -9.86 5.17
N GLU A 140 -12.55 -10.02 4.64
CA GLU A 140 -13.77 -9.57 5.31
C GLU A 140 -14.06 -10.50 6.49
N ILE A 141 -14.24 -9.93 7.69
CA ILE A 141 -14.57 -10.64 8.93
C ILE A 141 -15.65 -9.90 9.70
N ASP A 142 -16.37 -10.60 10.56
CA ASP A 142 -17.34 -10.01 11.48
C ASP A 142 -16.80 -10.00 12.92
N LEU A 143 -16.60 -8.82 13.45
CA LEU A 143 -16.11 -8.59 14.82
C LEU A 143 -17.21 -8.34 15.83
N THR A 144 -18.48 -8.60 15.52
CA THR A 144 -19.60 -8.41 16.45
C THR A 144 -19.42 -9.28 17.70
N GLY A 145 -19.22 -8.62 18.86
CA GLY A 145 -18.98 -9.29 20.14
C GLY A 145 -17.59 -9.96 20.27
N VAL A 146 -16.69 -9.71 19.32
CA VAL A 146 -15.32 -10.25 19.30
C VAL A 146 -14.40 -9.32 20.11
N ASN A 147 -13.53 -9.90 20.92
CA ASN A 147 -12.50 -9.17 21.66
C ASN A 147 -11.08 -9.50 21.17
N TRP A 148 -10.88 -10.60 20.48
CA TRP A 148 -9.56 -11.02 20.01
C TRP A 148 -9.60 -11.44 18.55
N VAL A 149 -8.58 -11.03 17.83
CA VAL A 149 -8.30 -11.52 16.48
C VAL A 149 -6.90 -12.11 16.47
N ARG A 150 -6.73 -13.28 15.86
CA ARG A 150 -5.43 -13.93 15.71
C ARG A 150 -5.19 -14.30 14.25
N LEU A 151 -4.03 -13.97 13.74
CA LEU A 151 -3.48 -14.50 12.51
C LEU A 151 -2.56 -15.66 12.90
N ASN A 152 -2.98 -16.88 12.58
CA ASN A 152 -2.24 -18.09 12.90
C ASN A 152 -1.56 -18.59 11.62
N VAL A 153 -0.23 -18.52 11.59
CA VAL A 153 0.61 -18.76 10.41
C VAL A 153 1.18 -20.16 10.48
N ALA A 154 0.80 -21.01 9.53
CA ALA A 154 1.32 -22.36 9.43
C ALA A 154 2.62 -22.41 8.63
N SER A 155 2.74 -21.61 7.57
CA SER A 155 3.94 -21.54 6.76
C SER A 155 4.06 -20.20 6.04
N VAL A 156 5.30 -19.88 5.67
CA VAL A 156 5.68 -18.70 4.88
C VAL A 156 6.47 -19.16 3.65
N ASP A 157 6.68 -18.27 2.68
CA ASP A 157 7.63 -18.57 1.62
C ASP A 157 9.05 -18.69 2.18
N ASN A 158 9.89 -19.45 1.51
CA ASN A 158 11.25 -19.76 1.98
C ASN A 158 12.31 -18.81 1.39
N ALA A 159 11.95 -17.75 0.70
CA ALA A 159 12.91 -16.88 0.05
C ALA A 159 13.75 -16.09 1.05
N GLY A 160 13.20 -15.77 2.23
CA GLY A 160 13.87 -15.05 3.33
C GLY A 160 14.01 -15.83 4.64
N GLY A 161 13.79 -17.17 4.62
CA GLY A 161 13.76 -18.01 5.83
C GLY A 161 12.32 -18.31 6.26
N ASN A 162 12.17 -18.88 7.49
CA ASN A 162 10.86 -19.30 8.01
C ASN A 162 10.16 -18.22 8.84
N ASN A 163 10.49 -16.96 8.67
CA ASN A 163 9.86 -15.89 9.43
C ASN A 163 8.80 -15.17 8.61
N ALA A 164 7.61 -14.99 9.16
CA ALA A 164 6.67 -13.99 8.69
C ALA A 164 7.29 -12.60 8.86
N SER A 165 6.97 -11.68 7.95
CA SER A 165 7.44 -10.29 8.01
C SER A 165 6.31 -9.39 7.52
N ILE A 166 5.40 -9.00 8.44
CA ILE A 166 4.13 -8.38 8.09
C ILE A 166 3.70 -7.24 9.03
N ASN A 167 2.98 -6.29 8.44
CA ASN A 167 2.07 -5.38 9.15
C ASN A 167 0.64 -5.90 9.04
N VAL A 168 -0.20 -5.64 10.03
CA VAL A 168 -1.61 -6.05 10.04
C VAL A 168 -2.49 -4.91 10.49
N ASP A 169 -3.37 -4.48 9.61
CA ASP A 169 -4.38 -3.46 9.88
C ASP A 169 -5.79 -4.09 9.93
N ILE A 170 -6.62 -3.59 10.84
CA ILE A 170 -8.04 -3.97 10.88
C ILE A 170 -8.88 -2.69 10.78
N HIS A 171 -9.66 -2.61 9.71
CA HIS A 171 -10.52 -1.47 9.42
C HIS A 171 -11.98 -1.83 9.61
N ASN A 172 -12.74 -0.93 10.24
CA ASN A 172 -14.20 -1.06 10.29
C ASN A 172 -14.79 -0.68 8.92
N VAL A 173 -15.54 -1.61 8.32
CA VAL A 173 -16.19 -1.40 7.02
C VAL A 173 -17.71 -1.58 7.10
N LYS A 174 -18.31 -1.30 8.27
CA LYS A 174 -19.77 -1.45 8.49
C LYS A 174 -20.63 -0.71 7.46
N HIS A 175 -20.07 0.27 6.79
CA HIS A 175 -20.73 1.05 5.75
C HIS A 175 -20.42 0.58 4.32
N GLY A 176 -19.68 -0.52 4.17
CA GLY A 176 -19.32 -1.13 2.90
C GLY A 176 -17.83 -1.03 2.57
N LEU A 177 -17.45 -1.54 1.40
CA LEU A 177 -16.07 -1.64 0.92
C LEU A 177 -15.69 -0.51 -0.06
N GLN A 178 -16.40 0.64 -0.01
CA GLN A 178 -16.24 1.74 -0.97
C GLN A 178 -14.85 2.36 -0.92
N ASP A 179 -14.16 2.22 0.20
CA ASP A 179 -12.86 2.85 0.46
C ASP A 179 -11.74 1.83 0.57
N ASP A 180 -11.94 0.68 -0.05
CA ASP A 180 -10.96 -0.38 -0.12
C ASP A 180 -10.35 -0.41 -1.53
N TRP A 181 -9.02 -0.26 -1.59
CA TRP A 181 -8.24 -0.03 -2.80
C TRP A 181 -7.11 -1.03 -2.94
N ILE A 182 -6.84 -1.47 -4.17
CA ILE A 182 -5.61 -2.14 -4.55
C ILE A 182 -5.07 -1.49 -5.84
N VAL A 183 -3.76 -1.42 -6.00
CA VAL A 183 -3.13 -0.98 -7.25
C VAL A 183 -2.32 -2.11 -7.84
N TYR A 184 -2.71 -2.60 -8.99
CA TYR A 184 -1.94 -3.55 -9.78
C TYR A 184 -1.03 -2.80 -10.76
N GLY A 185 0.21 -3.24 -10.84
CA GLY A 185 1.20 -2.63 -11.70
C GLY A 185 2.48 -3.44 -11.76
N ASP A 186 3.51 -2.84 -12.33
CA ASP A 186 4.84 -3.44 -12.48
C ASP A 186 5.76 -3.16 -11.27
N SER A 187 7.09 -3.23 -11.49
CA SER A 187 8.10 -2.96 -10.45
C SER A 187 8.01 -1.56 -9.83
N ILE A 188 7.51 -0.57 -10.57
CA ILE A 188 7.32 0.78 -10.04
C ILE A 188 6.19 0.77 -9.00
N THR A 189 5.10 0.07 -9.27
CA THR A 189 4.04 -0.13 -8.28
C THR A 189 4.55 -0.95 -7.10
N ALA A 190 5.22 -2.07 -7.34
CA ALA A 190 5.80 -2.90 -6.29
C ALA A 190 6.72 -2.10 -5.35
N GLY A 191 7.63 -1.30 -5.91
CA GLY A 191 8.51 -0.43 -5.14
C GLY A 191 7.77 0.63 -4.32
N SER A 192 6.57 1.05 -4.73
CA SER A 192 5.75 1.97 -3.95
C SER A 192 5.19 1.35 -2.66
N GLY A 193 5.14 0.03 -2.56
CA GLY A 193 4.79 -0.70 -1.35
C GLY A 193 5.94 -0.80 -0.34
N ASN A 194 7.16 -0.51 -0.74
CA ASN A 194 8.31 -0.47 0.15
C ASN A 194 8.45 0.92 0.79
N PHE A 195 8.38 0.98 2.12
CA PHE A 195 8.48 2.24 2.88
C PHE A 195 9.90 2.53 3.36
N SER A 196 10.86 1.63 3.13
CA SER A 196 12.26 1.81 3.54
C SER A 196 12.88 3.03 2.88
N GLY A 197 13.56 3.87 3.65
CA GLY A 197 14.19 5.09 3.16
C GLY A 197 13.24 6.20 2.68
N SER A 198 11.92 5.97 2.68
CA SER A 198 10.93 6.98 2.28
C SER A 198 10.51 7.84 3.48
N PRO A 199 10.41 9.17 3.32
CA PRO A 199 9.86 10.05 4.35
C PRO A 199 8.33 10.08 4.38
N TYR A 200 7.66 9.26 3.55
CA TYR A 200 6.21 9.24 3.38
C TYR A 200 5.66 7.85 3.70
N GLY A 201 4.50 7.80 4.36
CA GLY A 201 3.78 6.57 4.66
C GLY A 201 2.90 6.05 3.52
N PRO A 202 2.08 5.04 3.79
CA PRO A 202 1.09 4.52 2.86
C PRO A 202 0.03 5.57 2.51
N ALA A 203 -0.60 5.42 1.34
CA ALA A 203 -1.60 6.37 0.85
C ALA A 203 -2.77 6.57 1.82
N GLY A 204 -3.26 5.50 2.46
CA GLY A 204 -4.31 5.60 3.48
C GLY A 204 -3.93 6.47 4.68
N GLN A 205 -2.69 6.39 5.15
CA GLN A 205 -2.18 7.23 6.22
C GLN A 205 -2.09 8.71 5.80
N ILE A 206 -1.68 8.97 4.55
CA ILE A 206 -1.64 10.32 3.99
C ILE A 206 -3.06 10.92 3.90
N VAL A 207 -4.02 10.12 3.45
CA VAL A 207 -5.44 10.51 3.42
C VAL A 207 -5.93 10.83 4.84
N ASN A 208 -5.65 9.95 5.82
CA ASN A 208 -6.08 10.15 7.20
C ASN A 208 -5.47 11.41 7.83
N ALA A 209 -4.22 11.73 7.51
CA ALA A 209 -3.60 12.98 7.96
C ALA A 209 -4.29 14.23 7.40
N ALA A 210 -4.75 14.15 6.15
CA ALA A 210 -5.50 15.24 5.50
C ALA A 210 -6.96 15.30 5.96
N ASN A 211 -7.55 14.17 6.32
CA ASN A 211 -8.95 14.04 6.76
C ASN A 211 -9.03 13.06 7.95
N PRO A 212 -8.80 13.53 9.18
CA PRO A 212 -8.91 12.71 10.39
C PRO A 212 -10.30 12.07 10.51
N GLY A 213 -10.33 10.79 10.84
CA GLY A 213 -11.56 9.99 10.89
C GLY A 213 -11.84 9.18 9.62
N TYR A 214 -11.08 9.41 8.54
CA TYR A 214 -11.15 8.64 7.31
C TYR A 214 -9.80 7.99 7.03
N TYR A 215 -9.74 6.68 7.08
CA TYR A 215 -8.52 5.91 6.83
C TYR A 215 -8.85 4.80 5.83
N PRO A 216 -8.75 5.07 4.51
CA PRO A 216 -9.04 4.06 3.50
C PRO A 216 -7.98 2.96 3.50
N ILE A 217 -8.40 1.77 3.12
CA ILE A 217 -7.51 0.64 2.90
C ILE A 217 -6.84 0.83 1.54
N PHE A 218 -5.53 0.72 1.51
CA PHE A 218 -4.75 0.82 0.28
C PHE A 218 -3.70 -0.28 0.22
N GLU A 219 -3.85 -1.18 -0.73
CA GLU A 219 -2.98 -2.32 -0.95
C GLU A 219 -2.15 -2.12 -2.22
N CYS A 220 -0.88 -2.48 -2.15
CA CYS A 220 0.03 -2.49 -3.30
C CYS A 220 0.04 -3.89 -3.92
N GLY A 221 -0.45 -4.00 -5.15
CA GLY A 221 -0.48 -5.22 -5.95
C GLY A 221 0.54 -5.20 -7.11
N GLY A 222 1.70 -4.56 -6.91
CA GLY A 222 2.74 -4.50 -7.93
C GLY A 222 3.52 -5.80 -8.08
N THR A 223 3.90 -6.14 -9.31
CA THR A 223 4.72 -7.31 -9.63
C THR A 223 5.85 -6.92 -10.57
N GLY A 224 7.08 -7.25 -10.20
CA GLY A 224 8.28 -6.86 -10.96
C GLY A 224 8.25 -7.32 -12.43
N SER A 225 8.68 -6.44 -13.33
CA SER A 225 8.92 -6.72 -14.75
C SER A 225 7.73 -7.19 -15.61
N ILE A 226 6.48 -7.13 -15.10
CA ILE A 226 5.32 -7.54 -15.89
C ILE A 226 4.92 -6.48 -16.91
N LYS A 227 4.28 -6.95 -17.97
CA LYS A 227 3.65 -6.14 -19.02
C LYS A 227 2.13 -6.23 -18.91
N SER A 228 1.42 -5.39 -19.63
CA SER A 228 -0.05 -5.42 -19.69
C SER A 228 -0.61 -6.80 -20.08
N LYS A 229 0.08 -7.54 -20.98
CA LYS A 229 -0.29 -8.93 -21.36
C LYS A 229 -0.29 -9.90 -20.17
N ASP A 230 0.58 -9.68 -19.19
CA ASP A 230 0.64 -10.51 -17.98
C ASP A 230 -0.52 -10.13 -17.04
N GLY A 231 -0.84 -8.84 -16.96
CA GLY A 231 -2.05 -8.36 -16.29
C GLY A 231 -3.33 -8.99 -16.85
N VAL A 232 -3.47 -9.09 -18.18
CA VAL A 232 -4.62 -9.77 -18.82
C VAL A 232 -4.77 -11.22 -18.37
N LYS A 233 -3.66 -11.93 -18.17
CA LYS A 233 -3.66 -13.33 -17.74
C LYS A 233 -4.05 -13.51 -16.28
N LYS A 234 -3.71 -12.54 -15.43
CA LYS A 234 -3.77 -12.69 -13.97
C LYS A 234 -4.84 -11.85 -13.30
N ILE A 235 -5.45 -10.90 -14.00
CA ILE A 235 -6.39 -9.96 -13.37
C ILE A 235 -7.57 -10.67 -12.69
N GLU A 236 -8.07 -11.76 -13.24
CA GLU A 236 -9.19 -12.51 -12.63
C GLU A 236 -8.77 -13.20 -11.35
N ASP A 237 -7.58 -13.81 -11.31
CA ASP A 237 -7.01 -14.40 -10.09
C ASP A 237 -6.81 -13.32 -9.02
N TRP A 238 -6.23 -12.18 -9.39
CA TRP A 238 -6.00 -11.05 -8.48
C TRP A 238 -7.31 -10.51 -7.90
N LEU A 239 -8.33 -10.31 -8.75
CA LEU A 239 -9.64 -9.81 -8.34
C LEU A 239 -10.39 -10.81 -7.45
N SER A 240 -10.15 -12.10 -7.59
CA SER A 240 -10.81 -13.15 -6.79
C SER A 240 -10.44 -13.09 -5.31
N VAL A 241 -9.28 -12.50 -4.99
CA VAL A 241 -8.77 -12.39 -3.61
C VAL A 241 -8.88 -10.97 -3.03
N PHE A 242 -9.39 -10.02 -3.83
CA PHE A 242 -9.56 -8.63 -3.43
C PHE A 242 -11.04 -8.30 -3.20
N PRO A 243 -11.47 -8.09 -1.95
CA PRO A 243 -12.87 -7.81 -1.64
C PRO A 243 -13.32 -6.39 -1.95
N GLY A 244 -12.37 -5.44 -2.10
CA GLY A 244 -12.64 -4.01 -2.23
C GLY A 244 -13.23 -3.57 -3.58
N HIS A 245 -13.43 -2.25 -3.74
CA HIS A 245 -14.13 -1.68 -4.90
C HIS A 245 -13.21 -1.04 -5.93
N TYR A 246 -12.13 -0.37 -5.50
CA TYR A 246 -11.29 0.39 -6.41
C TYR A 246 -10.05 -0.38 -6.83
N VAL A 247 -9.86 -0.50 -8.13
CA VAL A 247 -8.73 -1.20 -8.73
C VAL A 247 -7.89 -0.20 -9.51
N GLY A 248 -6.77 0.20 -8.91
CA GLY A 248 -5.75 0.97 -9.58
C GLY A 248 -5.02 0.10 -10.61
N ILE A 249 -4.73 0.65 -11.77
CA ILE A 249 -4.00 -0.02 -12.86
C ILE A 249 -2.88 0.92 -13.29
N ALA A 250 -1.63 0.47 -13.09
CA ALA A 250 -0.41 1.23 -13.37
C ALA A 250 0.60 0.35 -14.12
N LEU A 251 0.24 -0.02 -15.35
CA LEU A 251 1.02 -0.85 -16.27
C LEU A 251 1.42 -0.04 -17.51
N GLY A 252 2.53 -0.40 -18.14
CA GLY A 252 2.92 0.17 -19.43
C GLY A 252 4.38 0.55 -19.55
N THR A 253 5.12 0.73 -18.45
CA THR A 253 6.57 1.01 -18.51
C THR A 253 7.30 -0.08 -19.26
N ASN A 254 7.10 -1.34 -18.87
CA ASN A 254 7.71 -2.49 -19.55
C ASN A 254 7.14 -2.74 -20.96
N ASP A 255 5.87 -2.35 -21.21
CA ASP A 255 5.28 -2.44 -22.56
C ASP A 255 5.96 -1.47 -23.53
N SER A 256 6.23 -0.24 -23.08
CA SER A 256 6.87 0.81 -23.90
C SER A 256 8.37 0.67 -24.02
N TRP A 257 9.05 0.00 -23.09
CA TRP A 257 10.50 -0.06 -23.01
C TRP A 257 11.12 -0.77 -24.24
N GLY A 258 11.67 0.03 -25.17
CA GLY A 258 12.24 -0.45 -26.41
C GLY A 258 11.22 -0.96 -27.44
N HIS A 259 9.94 -0.67 -27.28
CA HIS A 259 8.84 -1.16 -28.14
C HIS A 259 8.04 -0.01 -28.77
N ALA A 260 8.53 0.50 -29.91
CA ALA A 260 7.91 1.63 -30.61
C ALA A 260 6.57 1.30 -31.30
N ASN A 261 6.25 0.02 -31.55
CA ASN A 261 5.15 -0.39 -32.43
C ASN A 261 4.09 -1.29 -31.77
N ASP A 262 4.10 -1.43 -30.44
CA ASP A 262 3.18 -2.34 -29.74
C ASP A 262 2.01 -1.61 -29.04
N MET A 263 1.80 -0.34 -29.33
CA MET A 263 0.79 0.51 -28.69
C MET A 263 -0.63 -0.02 -28.82
N ASP A 264 -0.99 -0.59 -29.98
CA ASP A 264 -2.34 -1.16 -30.18
C ASP A 264 -2.53 -2.45 -29.37
N LYS A 265 -1.49 -3.26 -29.24
CA LYS A 265 -1.50 -4.44 -28.36
C LYS A 265 -1.66 -4.01 -26.90
N TYR A 266 -0.94 -2.97 -26.49
CA TYR A 266 -1.06 -2.39 -25.16
C TYR A 266 -2.49 -1.88 -24.91
N TYR A 267 -3.07 -1.11 -25.84
CA TYR A 267 -4.44 -0.63 -25.76
C TYR A 267 -5.41 -1.79 -25.52
N ASN A 268 -5.36 -2.82 -26.37
CA ASN A 268 -6.25 -3.98 -26.30
C ASN A 268 -6.08 -4.74 -24.96
N ASN A 269 -4.86 -4.85 -24.45
CA ASN A 269 -4.61 -5.44 -23.14
C ASN A 269 -5.22 -4.61 -22.02
N MET A 270 -4.99 -3.30 -22.02
CA MET A 270 -5.53 -2.39 -20.99
C MET A 270 -7.06 -2.36 -21.02
N GLU A 271 -7.66 -2.34 -22.22
CA GLU A 271 -9.10 -2.43 -22.39
C GLU A 271 -9.65 -3.75 -21.81
N THR A 272 -8.99 -4.87 -22.10
CA THR A 272 -9.37 -6.19 -21.56
C THR A 272 -9.30 -6.19 -20.04
N ILE A 273 -8.26 -5.62 -19.44
CA ILE A 273 -8.12 -5.51 -17.98
C ILE A 273 -9.27 -4.67 -17.40
N VAL A 274 -9.54 -3.52 -17.99
CA VAL A 274 -10.63 -2.62 -17.56
C VAL A 274 -11.99 -3.34 -17.62
N GLN A 275 -12.28 -4.02 -18.73
CA GLN A 275 -13.53 -4.77 -18.88
C GLN A 275 -13.68 -5.88 -17.84
N LYS A 276 -12.59 -6.61 -17.51
CA LYS A 276 -12.61 -7.64 -16.45
C LYS A 276 -12.82 -7.02 -15.06
N VAL A 277 -12.23 -5.87 -14.78
CA VAL A 277 -12.46 -5.14 -13.52
C VAL A 277 -13.93 -4.72 -13.40
N LEU A 278 -14.50 -4.15 -14.47
CA LEU A 278 -15.92 -3.78 -14.52
C LEU A 278 -16.85 -4.98 -14.39
N ALA A 279 -16.54 -6.08 -15.07
CA ALA A 279 -17.31 -7.34 -14.99
C ALA A 279 -17.29 -7.94 -13.57
N ALA A 280 -16.23 -7.71 -12.79
CA ALA A 280 -16.15 -8.07 -11.38
C ALA A 280 -16.90 -7.10 -10.44
N GLY A 281 -17.64 -6.13 -10.99
CA GLY A 281 -18.37 -5.12 -10.22
C GLY A 281 -17.48 -4.10 -9.51
N LYS A 282 -16.25 -3.93 -9.99
CA LYS A 282 -15.25 -3.02 -9.40
C LYS A 282 -15.01 -1.80 -10.30
N ILE A 283 -14.38 -0.80 -9.75
CA ILE A 283 -14.15 0.50 -10.39
C ILE A 283 -12.70 0.63 -10.82
N PRO A 284 -12.40 0.66 -12.13
CA PRO A 284 -11.03 0.83 -12.61
C PRO A 284 -10.55 2.27 -12.44
N VAL A 285 -9.33 2.43 -11.93
CA VAL A 285 -8.63 3.70 -11.77
C VAL A 285 -7.29 3.59 -12.48
N VAL A 286 -7.14 4.20 -13.65
CA VAL A 286 -5.96 4.01 -14.50
C VAL A 286 -5.02 5.20 -14.36
N ALA A 287 -3.74 4.94 -14.03
CA ALA A 287 -2.68 5.94 -13.99
C ALA A 287 -1.93 6.02 -15.33
N THR A 288 -1.29 7.16 -15.61
CA THR A 288 -0.37 7.27 -16.75
C THR A 288 0.94 6.54 -16.48
N ILE A 289 1.63 6.14 -17.55
CA ILE A 289 3.00 5.61 -17.48
C ILE A 289 3.90 6.76 -16.99
N PRO A 290 4.76 6.54 -15.97
CA PRO A 290 5.68 7.56 -15.48
C PRO A 290 6.67 8.00 -16.55
N TRP A 291 7.04 9.29 -16.51
CA TRP A 291 8.16 9.79 -17.29
C TRP A 291 9.48 9.18 -16.79
N SER A 292 10.43 9.02 -17.71
CA SER A 292 11.71 8.36 -17.47
C SER A 292 12.84 9.10 -18.18
N THR A 293 14.06 8.99 -17.69
CA THR A 293 15.27 9.39 -18.44
C THR A 293 15.85 8.25 -19.28
N GLU A 294 15.37 7.04 -19.09
CA GLU A 294 15.76 5.87 -19.92
C GLU A 294 15.18 6.03 -21.34
N PRO A 295 16.03 6.13 -22.37
CA PRO A 295 15.57 6.43 -23.73
C PRO A 295 14.51 5.46 -24.26
N GLY A 296 14.64 4.16 -23.94
CA GLY A 296 13.69 3.15 -24.39
C GLY A 296 12.27 3.38 -23.86
N VAL A 297 12.12 4.00 -22.70
CA VAL A 297 10.84 4.41 -22.12
C VAL A 297 10.47 5.82 -22.55
N ALA A 298 11.41 6.77 -22.42
CA ALA A 298 11.16 8.20 -22.70
C ALA A 298 10.64 8.44 -24.11
N ASP A 299 11.19 7.74 -25.11
CA ASP A 299 10.84 7.91 -26.52
C ASP A 299 9.49 7.29 -26.88
N ASN A 300 9.10 6.21 -26.21
CA ASN A 300 7.93 5.42 -26.58
C ASN A 300 6.70 5.69 -25.71
N ALA A 301 6.86 5.87 -24.40
CA ALA A 301 5.76 6.03 -23.46
C ALA A 301 4.76 7.17 -23.78
N PRO A 302 5.15 8.28 -24.45
CA PRO A 302 4.17 9.28 -24.90
C PRO A 302 3.08 8.69 -25.80
N ASN A 303 3.44 7.80 -26.72
CA ASN A 303 2.49 7.15 -27.62
C ASN A 303 1.60 6.15 -26.88
N TYR A 304 2.14 5.44 -25.89
CA TYR A 304 1.36 4.56 -25.01
C TYR A 304 0.41 5.35 -24.10
N ASN A 305 0.83 6.48 -23.55
CA ASN A 305 -0.04 7.39 -22.80
C ASN A 305 -1.13 8.02 -23.68
N ALA A 306 -0.85 8.25 -24.99
CA ALA A 306 -1.89 8.65 -25.94
C ALA A 306 -2.97 7.55 -26.06
N LYS A 307 -2.60 6.26 -26.07
CA LYS A 307 -3.55 5.14 -26.05
C LYS A 307 -4.38 5.09 -24.77
N LEU A 308 -3.82 5.43 -23.61
CA LEU A 308 -4.60 5.58 -22.39
C LEU A 308 -5.62 6.73 -22.52
N SER A 309 -5.27 7.80 -23.23
CA SER A 309 -6.21 8.90 -23.50
C SER A 309 -7.35 8.48 -24.42
N GLU A 310 -7.11 7.57 -25.37
CA GLU A 310 -8.17 6.93 -26.17
C GLU A 310 -9.04 6.02 -25.30
N LEU A 311 -8.42 5.22 -24.44
CA LEU A 311 -9.11 4.32 -23.50
C LEU A 311 -10.08 5.09 -22.57
N TYR A 312 -9.65 6.22 -22.00
CA TYR A 312 -10.51 7.07 -21.17
C TYR A 312 -11.72 7.64 -21.92
N LYS A 313 -11.60 7.85 -23.25
CA LYS A 313 -12.73 8.31 -24.07
C LYS A 313 -13.71 7.18 -24.39
N ALA A 314 -13.16 5.97 -24.63
CA ALA A 314 -13.96 4.79 -24.93
C ALA A 314 -14.71 4.28 -23.67
N HIS A 315 -14.11 4.43 -22.50
CA HIS A 315 -14.61 3.93 -21.22
C HIS A 315 -14.74 5.09 -20.20
N PRO A 316 -15.82 5.89 -20.25
CA PRO A 316 -16.02 7.03 -19.35
C PRO A 316 -16.22 6.63 -17.89
N GLU A 317 -16.48 5.36 -17.61
CA GLU A 317 -16.53 4.77 -16.27
C GLU A 317 -15.14 4.64 -15.61
N ILE A 318 -14.05 4.73 -16.37
CA ILE A 318 -12.69 4.75 -15.81
C ILE A 318 -12.47 6.06 -15.04
N ILE A 319 -12.04 5.93 -13.81
CA ILE A 319 -11.50 7.06 -13.06
C ILE A 319 -10.05 7.29 -13.50
N LYS A 320 -9.74 8.53 -13.88
CA LYS A 320 -8.35 8.90 -14.17
C LYS A 320 -7.55 8.89 -12.88
N GLY A 321 -6.55 8.02 -12.84
CA GLY A 321 -5.57 7.93 -11.77
C GLY A 321 -4.53 9.06 -11.84
N PRO A 322 -3.43 8.95 -11.06
CA PRO A 322 -2.36 9.93 -11.07
C PRO A 322 -1.74 10.12 -12.46
N ASP A 323 -1.41 11.37 -12.79
CA ASP A 323 -0.64 11.70 -13.99
C ASP A 323 0.87 11.64 -13.72
N PHE A 324 1.38 10.42 -13.59
CA PHE A 324 2.80 10.19 -13.29
C PHE A 324 3.72 10.67 -14.41
N TRP A 325 3.23 10.75 -15.66
CA TRP A 325 4.03 11.32 -16.73
C TRP A 325 4.43 12.76 -16.43
N ASN A 326 3.47 13.63 -16.22
CA ASN A 326 3.74 15.04 -15.96
C ASN A 326 4.45 15.27 -14.62
N ILE A 327 4.13 14.48 -13.61
CA ILE A 327 4.74 14.57 -12.28
C ILE A 327 6.25 14.33 -12.36
N PHE A 328 6.69 13.22 -12.93
CA PHE A 328 8.13 12.88 -13.01
C PHE A 328 8.86 13.69 -14.08
N MET A 329 8.19 14.11 -15.15
CA MET A 329 8.78 15.00 -16.15
C MET A 329 9.18 16.35 -15.54
N ASN A 330 8.38 16.87 -14.64
CA ASN A 330 8.64 18.15 -13.96
C ASN A 330 9.56 18.01 -12.74
N HIS A 331 9.81 16.78 -12.27
CA HIS A 331 10.54 16.47 -11.03
C HIS A 331 11.49 15.30 -11.23
N LYS A 332 12.48 15.49 -12.09
CA LYS A 332 13.49 14.45 -12.42
C LYS A 332 14.28 13.96 -11.23
N GLU A 333 14.42 14.80 -10.22
CA GLU A 333 15.10 14.50 -8.95
C GLU A 333 14.39 13.40 -8.12
N TRP A 334 13.16 13.05 -8.48
CA TRP A 334 12.42 11.96 -7.85
C TRP A 334 12.67 10.60 -8.51
N LEU A 335 13.41 10.55 -9.61
CA LEU A 335 13.86 9.29 -10.19
C LEU A 335 15.08 8.73 -9.46
N GLY A 336 15.21 7.42 -9.49
CA GLY A 336 16.41 6.72 -9.05
C GLY A 336 17.53 6.77 -10.09
N PRO A 337 18.69 6.18 -9.76
CA PRO A 337 19.88 6.25 -10.63
C PRO A 337 19.73 5.58 -11.99
N ASP A 338 18.80 4.65 -12.13
CA ASP A 338 18.49 3.96 -13.39
C ASP A 338 17.61 4.79 -14.33
N GLY A 339 17.10 5.91 -13.83
CA GLY A 339 16.24 6.79 -14.60
C GLY A 339 14.83 6.28 -14.90
N VAL A 340 14.46 5.11 -14.36
CA VAL A 340 13.14 4.48 -14.55
C VAL A 340 12.40 4.36 -13.22
N HIS A 341 13.03 3.73 -12.22
CA HIS A 341 12.42 3.54 -10.92
C HIS A 341 12.52 4.82 -10.09
N PRO A 342 11.46 5.19 -9.39
CA PRO A 342 11.49 6.31 -8.46
C PRO A 342 12.52 6.12 -7.34
N SER A 343 13.10 7.21 -6.88
CA SER A 343 13.84 7.25 -5.61
C SER A 343 12.89 7.00 -4.42
N PRO A 344 13.39 6.74 -3.21
CA PRO A 344 12.53 6.62 -2.03
C PRO A 344 11.58 7.81 -1.84
N ALA A 345 12.04 9.04 -2.13
CA ALA A 345 11.21 10.23 -2.13
C ALA A 345 10.15 10.19 -3.25
N GLY A 346 10.54 9.79 -4.46
CA GLY A 346 9.65 9.63 -5.61
C GLY A 346 8.54 8.63 -5.35
N TYR A 347 8.83 7.49 -4.73
CA TYR A 347 7.80 6.55 -4.31
C TYR A 347 6.83 7.14 -3.29
N GLY A 348 7.34 7.98 -2.37
CA GLY A 348 6.49 8.74 -1.46
C GLY A 348 5.53 9.69 -2.18
N ILE A 349 6.01 10.37 -3.21
CA ILE A 349 5.18 11.23 -4.07
C ILE A 349 4.12 10.40 -4.82
N MET A 350 4.46 9.24 -5.35
CA MET A 350 3.47 8.36 -5.97
C MET A 350 2.33 8.01 -5.01
N ARG A 351 2.65 7.66 -3.76
CA ARG A 351 1.64 7.40 -2.73
C ARG A 351 0.80 8.63 -2.41
N ALA A 352 1.41 9.81 -2.38
CA ALA A 352 0.68 11.06 -2.18
C ALA A 352 -0.28 11.38 -3.34
N GLU A 353 0.11 11.08 -4.57
CA GLU A 353 -0.75 11.27 -5.75
C GLU A 353 -1.91 10.26 -5.79
N TRP A 354 -1.67 9.01 -5.39
CA TRP A 354 -2.76 8.06 -5.15
C TRP A 354 -3.70 8.56 -4.05
N ALA A 355 -3.17 9.07 -2.93
CA ALA A 355 -3.98 9.66 -1.86
C ALA A 355 -4.84 10.84 -2.36
N LYS A 356 -4.30 11.72 -3.22
CA LYS A 356 -5.08 12.78 -3.87
C LYS A 356 -6.21 12.19 -4.74
N THR A 357 -5.90 11.15 -5.52
CA THR A 357 -6.88 10.46 -6.34
C THR A 357 -7.99 9.90 -5.48
N MET A 358 -7.68 9.23 -4.37
CA MET A 358 -8.66 8.69 -3.43
C MET A 358 -9.58 9.76 -2.85
N LEU A 359 -9.05 10.93 -2.50
CA LEU A 359 -9.83 12.06 -2.00
C LEU A 359 -10.67 12.73 -3.09
N ASN A 360 -10.21 12.71 -4.34
CA ASN A 360 -10.89 13.28 -5.49
C ASN A 360 -11.91 12.34 -6.12
N VAL A 361 -11.77 11.06 -5.91
CA VAL A 361 -12.79 10.07 -6.27
C VAL A 361 -14.04 10.40 -5.47
N LYS A 362 -14.73 11.24 -6.03
CA LYS A 362 -15.87 11.94 -5.68
C LYS A 362 -16.88 11.33 -4.85
N ARG A 363 -16.85 11.86 -3.76
CA ARG A 363 -17.98 11.63 -2.89
C ARG A 363 -18.36 12.87 -2.11
N SER A 364 -17.56 13.94 -2.18
CA SER A 364 -17.85 15.18 -1.44
C SER A 364 -17.85 16.46 -2.26
N GLY A 365 -17.47 16.42 -3.52
CA GLY A 365 -17.36 17.62 -4.34
C GLY A 365 -16.26 18.61 -3.90
N LYS A 366 -15.45 18.28 -2.88
CA LYS A 366 -14.34 19.11 -2.40
C LYS A 366 -13.05 18.32 -2.45
N SER A 367 -12.10 18.80 -3.22
CA SER A 367 -10.75 18.26 -3.29
C SER A 367 -9.97 18.64 -2.04
N ALA A 368 -9.43 17.67 -1.34
CA ALA A 368 -8.42 17.92 -0.31
C ALA A 368 -7.10 18.28 -0.99
N LYS A 369 -6.48 19.38 -0.57
CA LYS A 369 -5.16 19.75 -1.05
C LYS A 369 -4.11 18.94 -0.27
N ILE A 370 -3.70 17.80 -0.82
CA ILE A 370 -2.50 17.11 -0.34
C ILE A 370 -1.31 17.74 -1.06
N THR A 371 -0.43 18.37 -0.28
CA THR A 371 0.86 18.81 -0.79
C THR A 371 1.94 17.79 -0.37
N PRO A 372 3.08 17.74 -1.08
CA PRO A 372 4.21 16.93 -0.65
C PRO A 372 4.62 17.20 0.80
N GLU A 373 4.55 18.47 1.23
CA GLU A 373 4.87 18.89 2.60
C GLU A 373 3.87 18.31 3.62
N LEU A 374 2.58 18.29 3.30
CA LEU A 374 1.55 17.70 4.17
C LEU A 374 1.75 16.19 4.28
N ALA A 375 2.01 15.52 3.16
CA ALA A 375 2.28 14.08 3.14
C ALA A 375 3.54 13.75 3.97
N LYS A 376 4.59 14.56 3.84
CA LYS A 376 5.83 14.45 4.62
C LYS A 376 5.61 14.72 6.10
N ALA A 377 4.87 15.78 6.46
CA ALA A 377 4.60 16.16 7.84
C ALA A 377 3.77 15.07 8.56
N ALA A 378 2.80 14.49 7.89
CA ALA A 378 1.99 13.39 8.41
C ALA A 378 2.82 12.17 8.80
N TRP A 379 3.83 11.86 7.98
CA TRP A 379 4.76 10.76 8.25
C TRP A 379 5.76 11.09 9.36
N LEU A 380 6.40 12.27 9.31
CA LEU A 380 7.44 12.66 10.26
C LEU A 380 6.92 12.82 11.68
N LYS A 381 5.70 13.32 11.87
CA LYS A 381 5.11 13.49 13.20
C LYS A 381 5.00 12.17 13.95
N LYS A 382 4.57 11.10 13.28
CA LYS A 382 4.44 9.77 13.88
C LYS A 382 5.75 8.98 13.95
N SER A 383 6.66 9.17 12.98
CA SER A 383 7.96 8.51 13.03
C SER A 383 8.90 9.10 14.09
N GLN A 384 8.75 10.37 14.46
CA GLN A 384 9.52 10.97 15.55
C GLN A 384 9.05 10.51 16.93
N GLU A 385 7.76 10.26 17.10
CA GLU A 385 7.21 9.70 18.34
C GLU A 385 7.71 8.27 18.59
N SER A 386 8.00 7.48 17.52
CA SER A 386 8.50 6.12 17.63
C SER A 386 10.03 5.99 17.70
N VAL A 387 10.77 6.97 17.18
CA VAL A 387 12.26 6.96 17.15
C VAL A 387 12.86 7.47 18.46
N ALA A 388 12.11 8.24 19.25
CA ALA A 388 12.58 8.65 20.58
C ALA A 388 12.87 7.46 21.52
N ASP A 389 12.35 6.27 21.20
CA ASP A 389 12.50 5.06 22.04
C ASP A 389 13.48 4.00 21.51
N LYS A 390 14.01 4.08 20.28
CA LYS A 390 14.90 3.04 19.74
C LYS A 390 15.95 3.57 18.75
N GLY A 391 17.18 3.66 19.22
CA GLY A 391 18.36 3.82 18.35
C GLY A 391 18.68 2.53 17.59
N GLN A 392 19.13 2.69 16.35
CA GLN A 392 19.75 1.75 15.41
C GLN A 392 18.83 0.88 14.55
N LEU A 393 19.03 1.00 13.23
CA LEU A 393 18.61 0.06 12.20
C LEU A 393 19.05 -1.36 12.56
N SER A 394 18.16 -2.33 12.47
CA SER A 394 18.50 -3.73 12.73
C SER A 394 19.47 -4.27 11.67
N LYS A 395 20.24 -5.34 12.02
CA LYS A 395 21.15 -5.99 11.07
C LYS A 395 20.43 -6.52 9.82
N GLY A 396 19.12 -6.78 9.89
CA GLY A 396 18.28 -7.18 8.76
C GLY A 396 18.08 -6.02 7.75
N GLU A 397 17.78 -4.84 8.22
CA GLU A 397 17.60 -3.64 7.36
C GLU A 397 18.92 -3.27 6.65
N GLN A 398 20.06 -3.45 7.31
CA GLN A 398 21.38 -3.24 6.69
C GLN A 398 21.70 -4.32 5.62
N ALA A 399 21.24 -5.55 5.82
CA ALA A 399 21.38 -6.63 4.85
C ALA A 399 20.50 -6.40 3.61
N GLU A 400 19.26 -5.90 3.78
CA GLU A 400 18.36 -5.57 2.67
C GLU A 400 18.89 -4.46 1.77
N ILE A 401 19.44 -3.39 2.36
CA ILE A 401 20.11 -2.32 1.60
C ILE A 401 21.28 -2.88 0.79
N SER A 402 22.00 -3.84 1.35
CA SER A 402 23.13 -4.53 0.69
C SER A 402 22.66 -5.46 -0.44
N ILE A 403 21.55 -6.15 -0.27
CA ILE A 403 20.95 -7.05 -1.27
C ILE A 403 20.33 -6.24 -2.42
N GLN A 404 19.63 -5.16 -2.13
CA GLN A 404 19.09 -4.26 -3.15
C GLN A 404 20.21 -3.67 -4.02
N LYS A 405 21.34 -3.27 -3.42
CA LYS A 405 22.51 -2.80 -4.16
C LYS A 405 23.15 -3.90 -5.04
N LYS A 406 23.14 -5.16 -4.60
CA LYS A 406 23.69 -6.30 -5.37
C LYS A 406 22.75 -6.72 -6.52
N ASN A 407 21.45 -6.65 -6.32
CA ASN A 407 20.47 -7.02 -7.36
C ASN A 407 20.41 -5.94 -8.46
N HIS A 408 20.49 -4.65 -8.12
CA HIS A 408 20.63 -3.57 -9.10
C HIS A 408 21.89 -3.71 -9.98
N ALA A 409 22.98 -4.27 -9.44
CA ALA A 409 24.22 -4.51 -10.18
C ALA A 409 24.17 -5.76 -11.08
N ARG A 410 23.18 -6.65 -10.89
CA ARG A 410 22.99 -7.87 -11.70
C ARG A 410 22.03 -7.67 -12.87
N ASP A 411 21.02 -6.81 -12.70
CA ASP A 411 19.99 -6.55 -13.72
C ASP A 411 20.46 -5.50 -14.75
N GLY A 412 21.66 -4.91 -14.55
CA GLY A 412 22.32 -3.96 -15.46
C GLY A 412 23.38 -4.58 -16.38
N LYS A 413 23.36 -5.91 -16.59
CA LYS A 413 24.21 -6.60 -17.57
C LYS A 413 23.37 -7.41 -18.56
#